data_fb395a81c8d905766b74354369fb0425
#
_entry.id   fb395a81c8d905766b74354369fb0425
#
_cell.length_a   1.000
_cell.length_b   1.000
_cell.length_c   1.000
_cell.angle_alpha   90.00
_cell.angle_beta   90.00
_cell.angle_gamma   90.00
#
_symmetry.space_group_name_H-M   'P 1'
#
loop_
_entity.id
_entity.type
_entity.pdbx_description
1 polymer ?
#
loop_
_entity_poly.entity_id
_entity_poly.type
_entity_poly.pdbx_seq_one_letter_code
_entity_poly.pdbx_strand_id
1 'polypeptide(L)'
;MACTTAYIEFICSQLEGAGIVRAKKMFGDWMIYIDEKPVILACDNLCYVKMWPEIVDLMNDAWTGYPYPGAKEHYVLDIEHRNLALKVVNALLPIVPFPQKKK
;
A
#
# COMPACT_ATOMS: atom_id res chain seq x y z
N MET A 1 -11.14 -11.19 -5.53
CA MET A 1 -10.24 -12.33 -5.45
C MET A 1 -9.00 -11.96 -4.68
N ALA A 2 -8.39 -12.96 -4.05
CA ALA A 2 -7.19 -12.69 -3.24
C ALA A 2 -5.96 -12.49 -4.14
N CYS A 3 -4.97 -11.81 -3.60
CA CYS A 3 -3.69 -11.66 -4.27
C CYS A 3 -2.91 -12.97 -4.26
N THR A 4 -2.14 -13.21 -5.31
CA THR A 4 -1.25 -14.37 -5.33
C THR A 4 -0.04 -14.09 -4.42
N THR A 5 0.55 -15.16 -3.90
CA THR A 5 1.76 -15.04 -3.08
C THR A 5 2.88 -14.40 -3.90
N ALA A 6 3.00 -14.78 -5.19
CA ALA A 6 4.03 -14.20 -6.05
C ALA A 6 3.88 -12.69 -6.17
N TYR A 7 2.64 -12.20 -6.25
CA TYR A 7 2.41 -10.76 -6.32
C TYR A 7 2.85 -10.06 -5.04
N ILE A 8 2.55 -10.66 -3.89
CA ILE A 8 2.95 -10.10 -2.60
C ILE A 8 4.47 -10.05 -2.48
N GLU A 9 5.14 -11.11 -2.91
CA GLU A 9 6.61 -11.13 -2.90
C GLU A 9 7.18 -10.04 -3.81
N PHE A 10 6.55 -9.83 -4.95
CA PHE A 10 6.96 -8.76 -5.87
C PHE A 10 6.83 -7.40 -5.21
N ILE A 11 5.70 -7.14 -4.53
CA ILE A 11 5.51 -5.87 -3.81
C ILE A 11 6.63 -5.66 -2.81
N CYS A 12 6.93 -6.66 -2.01
CA CYS A 12 7.97 -6.54 -0.98
C CYS A 12 9.32 -6.27 -1.61
N SER A 13 9.64 -6.91 -2.74
CA SER A 13 10.92 -6.69 -3.40
C SER A 13 11.01 -5.28 -3.99
N GLN A 14 9.90 -4.76 -4.51
CA GLN A 14 9.89 -3.39 -5.06
C GLN A 14 10.10 -2.34 -3.98
N LEU A 15 9.74 -2.64 -2.75
CA LEU A 15 9.84 -1.70 -1.64
C LEU A 15 11.10 -1.87 -0.81
N GLU A 16 12.03 -2.73 -1.23
CA GLU A 16 13.30 -2.87 -0.53
C GLU A 16 14.03 -1.54 -0.48
N GLY A 17 14.57 -1.23 0.69
CA GLY A 17 15.26 0.03 0.89
C GLY A 17 14.39 1.10 1.53
N ALA A 18 13.07 0.93 1.54
CA ALA A 18 12.18 1.90 2.17
C ALA A 18 12.11 1.73 3.69
N GLY A 19 12.48 0.55 4.18
CA GLY A 19 12.38 0.21 5.59
C GLY A 19 12.18 -1.29 5.73
N ILE A 20 11.72 -1.71 6.89
CA ILE A 20 11.43 -3.13 7.13
C ILE A 20 10.03 -3.42 6.59
N VAL A 21 9.98 -4.17 5.49
CA VAL A 21 8.73 -4.47 4.80
C VAL A 21 8.17 -5.79 5.29
N ARG A 22 6.90 -5.80 5.64
CA ARG A 22 6.22 -6.98 6.13
C ARG A 22 4.82 -7.04 5.55
N ALA A 23 4.39 -8.22 5.14
CA ALA A 23 3.04 -8.41 4.60
C ALA A 23 2.25 -9.28 5.56
N LYS A 24 1.01 -8.90 5.83
CA LYS A 24 0.12 -9.64 6.71
C LYS A 24 -1.18 -9.91 6.00
N LYS A 25 -1.59 -11.16 5.95
CA LYS A 25 -2.82 -11.56 5.32
C LYS A 25 -4.01 -11.22 6.21
N MET A 26 -5.05 -10.62 5.63
CA MET A 26 -6.25 -10.23 6.36
C MET A 26 -7.47 -10.44 5.47
N PHE A 27 -8.38 -11.31 5.89
CA PHE A 27 -9.67 -11.47 5.20
C PHE A 27 -9.53 -11.68 3.69
N GLY A 28 -8.52 -12.45 3.27
CA GLY A 28 -8.29 -12.72 1.86
C GLY A 28 -7.45 -11.70 1.14
N ASP A 29 -7.22 -10.55 1.75
CA ASP A 29 -6.35 -9.50 1.20
C ASP A 29 -5.07 -9.42 2.03
N TRP A 30 -4.19 -8.50 1.65
CA TRP A 30 -2.92 -8.35 2.35
C TRP A 30 -2.69 -6.89 2.70
N MET A 31 -2.22 -6.65 3.90
CA MET A 31 -1.77 -5.32 4.32
C MET A 31 -0.25 -5.31 4.32
N ILE A 32 0.34 -4.33 3.65
CA ILE A 32 1.80 -4.20 3.58
C ILE A 32 2.22 -3.15 4.60
N TYR A 33 3.06 -3.59 5.53
CA TYR A 33 3.59 -2.73 6.58
C TYR A 33 5.03 -2.37 6.26
N ILE A 34 5.39 -1.13 6.52
CA ILE A 34 6.79 -0.70 6.44
C ILE A 34 7.10 -0.04 7.76
N ASP A 35 8.14 -0.54 8.45
CA ASP A 35 8.50 -0.10 9.80
C ASP A 35 7.29 -0.14 10.74
N GLU A 36 6.49 -1.20 10.60
CA GLU A 36 5.29 -1.48 11.39
C GLU A 36 4.12 -0.53 11.14
N LYS A 37 4.19 0.26 10.07
CA LYS A 37 3.08 1.14 9.69
C LYS A 37 2.37 0.58 8.46
N PRO A 38 1.03 0.49 8.49
CA PRO A 38 0.27 -0.02 7.34
C PRO A 38 0.21 1.06 6.25
N VAL A 39 0.89 0.83 5.14
CA VAL A 39 0.96 1.83 4.08
C VAL A 39 0.24 1.43 2.80
N ILE A 40 0.19 0.13 2.48
CA ILE A 40 -0.41 -0.33 1.23
C ILE A 40 -1.36 -1.47 1.54
N LEU A 41 -2.53 -1.45 0.91
CA LEU A 41 -3.49 -2.54 0.97
C LEU A 41 -3.50 -3.23 -0.38
N ALA A 42 -3.13 -4.50 -0.40
CA ALA A 42 -3.08 -5.29 -1.64
C ALA A 42 -4.35 -6.13 -1.75
N CYS A 43 -5.16 -5.83 -2.74
CA CYS A 43 -6.42 -6.52 -2.99
C CYS A 43 -6.52 -6.86 -4.46
N ASP A 44 -6.85 -8.11 -4.76
CA ASP A 44 -7.14 -8.51 -6.14
C ASP A 44 -5.99 -8.17 -7.08
N ASN A 45 -4.75 -8.38 -6.62
CA ASN A 45 -3.52 -8.08 -7.36
C ASN A 45 -3.40 -6.61 -7.76
N LEU A 46 -3.89 -5.73 -6.91
CA LEU A 46 -3.70 -4.28 -7.05
C LEU A 46 -3.25 -3.72 -5.72
N CYS A 47 -2.42 -2.70 -5.80
CA CYS A 47 -1.95 -2.00 -4.60
C CYS A 47 -2.77 -0.73 -4.42
N TYR A 48 -3.36 -0.58 -3.24
CA TYR A 48 -4.16 0.60 -2.93
C TYR A 48 -3.51 1.39 -1.82
N VAL A 49 -3.53 2.72 -1.95
CA VAL A 49 -3.08 3.62 -0.89
C VAL A 49 -4.18 4.64 -0.64
N LYS A 50 -4.32 5.07 0.61
CA LYS A 50 -5.32 6.08 0.96
C LYS A 50 -4.97 7.39 0.27
N MET A 51 -5.98 8.22 0.07
CA MET A 51 -5.81 9.52 -0.59
C MET A 51 -5.30 10.57 0.38
N TRP A 52 -4.06 10.38 0.82
CA TRP A 52 -3.42 11.36 1.71
C TRP A 52 -3.05 12.61 0.91
N PRO A 53 -3.28 13.81 1.48
CA PRO A 53 -2.92 15.05 0.76
C PRO A 53 -1.45 15.11 0.36
N GLU A 54 -0.59 14.47 1.14
CA GLU A 54 0.84 14.53 0.92
C GLU A 54 1.29 13.82 -0.35
N ILE A 55 0.45 12.96 -0.92
CA ILE A 55 0.81 12.23 -2.14
C ILE A 55 -0.05 12.62 -3.35
N VAL A 56 -0.86 13.65 -3.22
CA VAL A 56 -1.74 14.07 -4.33
C VAL A 56 -0.93 14.32 -5.60
N ASP A 57 0.18 15.05 -5.47
CA ASP A 57 0.98 15.37 -6.65
C ASP A 57 1.65 14.13 -7.24
N LEU A 58 2.10 13.22 -6.39
CA LEU A 58 2.72 11.97 -6.86
C LEU A 58 1.72 11.07 -7.55
N MET A 59 0.45 11.14 -7.15
CA MET A 59 -0.60 10.26 -7.65
C MET A 59 -1.50 10.98 -8.67
N ASN A 60 -0.98 12.03 -9.29
CA ASN A 60 -1.78 12.87 -10.19
C ASN A 60 -2.36 12.08 -11.37
N ASP A 61 -1.60 11.14 -11.91
CA ASP A 61 -2.04 10.32 -13.03
C ASP A 61 -2.49 8.93 -12.61
N ALA A 62 -2.63 8.69 -11.31
CA ALA A 62 -2.96 7.36 -10.82
C ALA A 62 -4.45 7.06 -11.04
N TRP A 63 -4.72 5.79 -11.28
CA TRP A 63 -6.09 5.31 -11.27
C TRP A 63 -6.59 5.29 -9.83
N THR A 64 -7.90 5.25 -9.67
CA THR A 64 -8.52 5.14 -8.35
C THR A 64 -9.48 3.96 -8.35
N GLY A 65 -9.82 3.51 -7.15
CA GLY A 65 -10.73 2.40 -7.01
C GLY A 65 -11.09 2.15 -5.56
N TYR A 66 -11.84 1.12 -5.34
CA TYR A 66 -12.32 0.73 -4.01
C TYR A 66 -11.78 -0.65 -3.70
N PRO A 67 -10.92 -0.79 -2.68
CA PRO A 67 -10.29 -2.09 -2.40
C PRO A 67 -11.27 -3.16 -1.97
N TYR A 68 -12.41 -2.76 -1.39
CA TYR A 68 -13.44 -3.73 -1.00
C TYR A 68 -14.78 -2.99 -0.90
N PRO A 69 -15.90 -3.71 -0.89
CA PRO A 69 -17.21 -3.06 -0.78
C PRO A 69 -17.32 -2.26 0.50
N GLY A 70 -17.77 -1.03 0.38
CA GLY A 70 -17.91 -0.12 1.51
C GLY A 70 -16.67 0.67 1.84
N ALA A 71 -15.54 0.40 1.19
CA ALA A 71 -14.31 1.17 1.41
C ALA A 71 -14.42 2.55 0.79
N LYS A 72 -13.64 3.48 1.32
CA LYS A 72 -13.47 4.78 0.69
C LYS A 72 -12.62 4.62 -0.57
N GLU A 73 -12.74 5.58 -1.46
CA GLU A 73 -11.93 5.58 -2.68
C GLU A 73 -10.44 5.68 -2.32
N HIS A 74 -9.63 4.89 -3.02
CA HIS A 74 -8.18 4.85 -2.81
C HIS A 74 -7.48 5.08 -4.14
N TYR A 75 -6.24 5.55 -4.09
CA TYR A 75 -5.38 5.53 -5.28
C TYR A 75 -4.91 4.11 -5.55
N VAL A 76 -4.77 3.78 -6.82
CA VAL A 76 -4.11 2.54 -7.24
C VAL A 76 -2.65 2.87 -7.51
N LEU A 77 -1.75 2.28 -6.72
CA LEU A 77 -0.32 2.52 -6.85
C LEU A 77 0.27 1.56 -7.88
N ASP A 78 0.97 2.11 -8.86
CA ASP A 78 1.67 1.28 -9.85
C ASP A 78 2.94 0.74 -9.23
N ILE A 79 2.85 -0.44 -8.66
CA ILE A 79 3.97 -1.05 -7.94
C ILE A 79 5.11 -1.46 -8.88
N GLU A 80 4.83 -1.58 -10.17
CA GLU A 80 5.88 -1.89 -11.15
C GLU A 80 6.81 -0.70 -11.35
N HIS A 81 6.33 0.50 -11.10
CA HIS A 81 7.14 1.69 -11.19
C HIS A 81 7.82 1.94 -9.85
N ARG A 82 8.97 1.29 -9.65
CA ARG A 82 9.63 1.23 -8.35
C ARG A 82 9.96 2.62 -7.80
N ASN A 83 10.46 3.52 -8.65
CA ASN A 83 10.82 4.86 -8.18
C ASN A 83 9.62 5.61 -7.64
N LEU A 84 8.48 5.52 -8.34
CA LEU A 84 7.26 6.16 -7.86
C LEU A 84 6.78 5.51 -6.56
N ALA A 85 6.80 4.19 -6.51
CA ALA A 85 6.35 3.47 -5.31
C ALA A 85 7.18 3.88 -4.09
N LEU A 86 8.49 3.99 -4.26
CA LEU A 86 9.37 4.40 -3.15
C LEU A 86 9.10 5.84 -2.75
N LYS A 87 8.86 6.75 -3.72
CA LYS A 87 8.53 8.14 -3.39
C LYS A 87 7.24 8.23 -2.60
N VAL A 88 6.22 7.48 -3.01
CA VAL A 88 4.93 7.49 -2.32
C VAL A 88 5.11 6.96 -0.90
N VAL A 89 5.78 5.83 -0.74
CA VAL A 89 5.99 5.24 0.57
C VAL A 89 6.80 6.18 1.47
N ASN A 90 7.86 6.77 0.94
CA ASN A 90 8.69 7.68 1.73
C ASN A 90 7.89 8.92 2.16
N ALA A 91 6.95 9.37 1.35
CA ALA A 91 6.09 10.49 1.72
C ALA A 91 5.08 10.08 2.79
N LEU A 92 4.65 8.82 2.79
CA LEU A 92 3.63 8.34 3.72
C LEU A 92 4.19 7.95 5.09
N LEU A 93 5.42 7.46 5.14
CA LEU A 93 5.97 6.94 6.39
C LEU A 93 5.92 7.93 7.54
N PRO A 94 6.25 9.23 7.34
CA PRO A 94 6.17 10.17 8.47
C PRO A 94 4.76 10.53 8.90
N ILE A 95 3.74 10.26 8.07
CA ILE A 95 2.39 10.71 8.39
C ILE A 95 1.44 9.58 8.73
N VAL A 96 1.70 8.36 8.26
CA VAL A 96 0.84 7.22 8.57
C VAL A 96 1.05 6.83 10.03
N PRO A 97 -0.02 6.74 10.83
CA PRO A 97 0.14 6.35 12.22
C PRO A 97 0.37 4.85 12.36
N PHE A 98 0.95 4.46 13.48
CA PHE A 98 1.00 3.05 13.85
C PHE A 98 -0.40 2.54 14.07
N PRO A 99 -0.66 1.25 13.79
CA PRO A 99 -1.99 0.71 14.04
C PRO A 99 -2.32 0.76 15.51
N GLN A 100 -3.57 1.11 15.80
CA GLN A 100 -4.03 1.14 17.17
C GLN A 100 -4.24 -0.27 17.67
N LYS A 101 -3.80 -0.52 18.89
CA LYS A 101 -4.02 -1.81 19.51
C LYS A 101 -5.40 -1.83 20.14
N LYS A 102 -6.09 -2.93 19.95
CA LYS A 102 -7.37 -3.13 20.61
C LYS A 102 -7.18 -3.82 21.93
N LYS A 103 -7.99 -3.44 22.85
CA LYS A 103 -7.99 -4.11 24.15
C LYS A 103 -8.74 -5.41 24.11
#